data_e15bf08b1e828f70953b3a8f7a8b655f
#
_entry.id   e15bf08b1e828f70953b3a8f7a8b655f
#
_cell.length_a   1.000
_cell.length_b   1.000
_cell.length_c   1.000
_cell.angle_alpha   90.00
_cell.angle_beta   90.00
_cell.angle_gamma   90.00
#
_symmetry.space_group_name_H-M   'P 1'
#
loop_
_entity.id
_entity.type
_entity.pdbx_description
1 polymer ?
#
loop_
_entity_poly.entity_id
_entity_poly.type
_entity_poly.pdbx_seq_one_letter_code
_entity_poly.pdbx_strand_id
1 'polypeptide(L)'
;MVSAVKEPIFRPLLYANTAAFTAGAAQKDIPYVMNLTMLQMFGEFGGSGVTIGLVIAILIFSKREDNRTIAGISVVPGLFNINETMTFGVPLVLNPILDIPFILAPVVTLVVGYLLVSSGFCPKIVLEVPWTMPPVFLGFLCTGGKLMGAVSQLIVIALSVVIYTPFLIAYEKYQAKQSEAE
;
A
#
# COMPACT_ATOMS: atom_id res chain seq x y z
N MET A 1 5.23 -11.61 12.82
CA MET A 1 4.17 -12.62 12.95
C MET A 1 3.32 -12.78 11.69
N VAL A 2 2.82 -11.69 11.08
CA VAL A 2 1.98 -11.77 9.86
C VAL A 2 2.70 -12.48 8.71
N SER A 3 3.98 -12.21 8.49
CA SER A 3 4.78 -12.87 7.43
C SER A 3 4.89 -14.37 7.61
N ALA A 4 5.02 -14.85 8.84
CA ALA A 4 5.13 -16.29 9.13
C ALA A 4 3.87 -17.09 8.75
N VAL A 5 2.72 -16.44 8.68
CA VAL A 5 1.45 -17.07 8.27
C VAL A 5 1.21 -16.90 6.76
N LYS A 6 1.40 -15.69 6.24
CA LYS A 6 1.09 -15.41 4.83
C LYS A 6 2.07 -16.05 3.85
N GLU A 7 3.36 -16.09 4.18
CA GLU A 7 4.39 -16.61 3.27
C GLU A 7 4.21 -18.09 2.91
N PRO A 8 4.01 -19.02 3.85
CA PRO A 8 3.78 -20.41 3.50
C PRO A 8 2.55 -20.66 2.63
N ILE A 9 1.54 -19.80 2.72
CA ILE A 9 0.29 -19.93 1.97
C ILE A 9 0.42 -19.32 0.57
N PHE A 10 0.95 -18.11 0.45
CA PHE A 10 0.91 -17.34 -0.79
C PHE A 10 2.19 -17.40 -1.62
N ARG A 11 3.32 -17.78 -1.04
CA ARG A 11 4.59 -17.95 -1.76
C ARG A 11 4.55 -19.12 -2.77
N PRO A 12 4.00 -20.30 -2.46
CA PRO A 12 3.86 -21.37 -3.46
C PRO A 12 3.01 -20.97 -4.67
N LEU A 13 1.98 -20.14 -4.48
CA LEU A 13 1.14 -19.63 -5.57
C LEU A 13 1.94 -18.67 -6.49
N LEU A 14 2.84 -17.87 -5.90
CA LEU A 14 3.75 -17.04 -6.67
C LEU A 14 4.73 -17.89 -7.49
N TYR A 15 5.32 -18.91 -6.89
CA TYR A 15 6.27 -19.79 -7.60
C TYR A 15 5.59 -20.54 -8.76
N ALA A 16 4.34 -20.96 -8.60
CA ALA A 16 3.58 -21.56 -9.70
C ALA A 16 3.34 -20.55 -10.84
N ASN A 17 3.04 -19.29 -10.53
CA ASN A 17 2.93 -18.25 -11.54
C ASN A 17 4.27 -17.97 -12.23
N THR A 18 5.37 -17.91 -11.47
CA THR A 18 6.71 -17.72 -12.01
C THR A 18 7.11 -18.86 -12.94
N ALA A 19 6.83 -20.10 -12.53
CA ALA A 19 7.12 -21.28 -13.36
C ALA A 19 6.32 -21.28 -14.67
N ALA A 20 5.03 -20.93 -14.62
CA ALA A 20 4.21 -20.79 -15.83
C ALA A 20 4.72 -19.68 -16.75
N PHE A 21 5.09 -18.53 -16.19
CA PHE A 21 5.62 -17.39 -16.93
C PHE A 21 6.97 -17.71 -17.60
N THR A 22 7.89 -18.37 -16.89
CA THR A 22 9.19 -18.79 -17.44
C THR A 22 9.09 -19.87 -18.50
N ALA A 23 8.01 -20.69 -18.42
CA ALA A 23 7.65 -21.66 -19.48
C ALA A 23 7.01 -21.02 -20.72
N GLY A 24 6.85 -19.69 -20.74
CA GLY A 24 6.27 -18.94 -21.86
C GLY A 24 4.75 -18.90 -21.90
N ALA A 25 4.08 -19.19 -20.80
CA ALA A 25 2.62 -19.10 -20.72
C ALA A 25 2.12 -17.66 -20.96
N ALA A 26 1.01 -17.53 -21.68
CA ALA A 26 0.36 -16.24 -21.85
C ALA A 26 -0.24 -15.76 -20.52
N GLN A 27 -0.40 -14.45 -20.36
CA GLN A 27 -0.92 -13.84 -19.12
C GLN A 27 -2.27 -14.43 -18.66
N LYS A 28 -3.14 -14.82 -19.61
CA LYS A 28 -4.41 -15.46 -19.31
C LYS A 28 -4.25 -16.85 -18.68
N ASP A 29 -3.18 -17.55 -19.04
CA ASP A 29 -2.92 -18.94 -18.65
C ASP A 29 -2.10 -19.03 -17.35
N ILE A 30 -1.68 -17.91 -16.77
CA ILE A 30 -1.08 -17.85 -15.44
C ILE A 30 -2.13 -18.29 -14.40
N PRO A 31 -1.82 -19.29 -13.52
CA PRO A 31 -2.86 -19.98 -12.76
C PRO A 31 -3.51 -19.10 -11.66
N TYR A 32 -2.73 -18.30 -10.94
CA TYR A 32 -3.23 -17.66 -9.73
C TYR A 32 -3.29 -16.14 -9.86
N VAL A 33 -4.42 -15.55 -9.49
CA VAL A 33 -4.59 -14.11 -9.32
C VAL A 33 -3.93 -13.66 -8.02
N MET A 34 -4.20 -14.38 -6.94
CA MET A 34 -3.71 -14.05 -5.60
C MET A 34 -2.41 -14.77 -5.29
N ASN A 35 -1.38 -14.02 -4.88
CA ASN A 35 -0.08 -14.55 -4.47
C ASN A 35 0.63 -13.57 -3.53
N LEU A 36 1.82 -13.95 -3.05
CA LEU A 36 2.55 -13.16 -2.05
C LEU A 36 2.85 -11.72 -2.51
N THR A 37 3.38 -11.55 -3.72
CA THR A 37 3.75 -10.23 -4.24
C THR A 37 2.52 -9.37 -4.53
N MET A 38 1.36 -9.98 -4.83
CA MET A 38 0.10 -9.25 -4.94
C MET A 38 -0.31 -8.60 -3.61
N LEU A 39 -0.15 -9.32 -2.48
CA LEU A 39 -0.41 -8.76 -1.15
C LEU A 39 0.50 -7.57 -0.87
N GLN A 40 1.78 -7.66 -1.24
CA GLN A 40 2.74 -6.57 -1.10
C GLN A 40 2.39 -5.37 -1.99
N MET A 41 2.06 -5.64 -3.27
CA MET A 41 1.77 -4.60 -4.26
C MET A 41 0.53 -3.78 -3.91
N PHE A 42 -0.51 -4.40 -3.37
CA PHE A 42 -1.80 -3.76 -3.17
C PHE A 42 -2.20 -3.56 -1.71
N GLY A 43 -1.60 -4.27 -0.77
CA GLY A 43 -1.96 -4.22 0.64
C GLY A 43 -0.86 -3.73 1.59
N GLU A 44 0.40 -3.64 1.13
CA GLU A 44 1.53 -3.33 2.01
C GLU A 44 2.46 -2.22 1.47
N PHE A 45 2.10 -1.57 0.37
CA PHE A 45 2.90 -0.47 -0.20
C PHE A 45 2.93 0.74 0.74
N GLY A 46 4.12 1.31 0.92
CA GLY A 46 4.34 2.38 1.90
C GLY A 46 4.31 1.88 3.35
N GLY A 47 4.44 0.56 3.56
CA GLY A 47 4.43 -0.10 4.86
C GLY A 47 3.04 -0.51 5.35
N SER A 48 2.96 -0.99 6.58
CA SER A 48 1.70 -1.42 7.19
C SER A 48 0.66 -0.32 7.16
N GLY A 49 -0.59 -0.67 6.86
CA GLY A 49 -1.68 0.30 6.76
C GLY A 49 -1.67 1.15 5.49
N VAL A 50 -0.78 0.87 4.52
CA VAL A 50 -0.66 1.65 3.27
C VAL A 50 -0.40 3.13 3.57
N THR A 51 0.48 3.39 4.53
CA THR A 51 0.70 4.71 5.13
C THR A 51 1.30 5.74 4.18
N ILE A 52 1.82 5.36 3.02
CA ILE A 52 2.23 6.33 1.98
C ILE A 52 1.04 7.19 1.55
N GLY A 53 -0.18 6.64 1.57
CA GLY A 53 -1.41 7.41 1.31
C GLY A 53 -1.65 8.49 2.36
N LEU A 54 -1.40 8.19 3.64
CA LEU A 54 -1.49 9.18 4.72
C LEU A 54 -0.39 10.25 4.59
N VAL A 55 0.86 9.84 4.28
CA VAL A 55 1.97 10.79 4.06
C VAL A 55 1.59 11.79 2.96
N ILE A 56 1.11 11.31 1.83
CA ILE A 56 0.69 12.16 0.71
C ILE A 56 -0.51 13.05 1.13
N ALA A 57 -1.50 12.49 1.82
CA ALA A 57 -2.66 13.24 2.31
C ALA A 57 -2.25 14.39 3.23
N ILE A 58 -1.32 14.14 4.17
CA ILE A 58 -0.80 15.18 5.08
C ILE A 58 -0.07 16.26 4.29
N LEU A 59 0.81 15.91 3.36
CA LEU A 59 1.57 16.88 2.58
C LEU A 59 0.68 17.79 1.74
N ILE A 60 -0.46 17.29 1.26
CA ILE A 60 -1.40 18.05 0.41
C ILE A 60 -2.41 18.84 1.26
N PHE A 61 -3.02 18.21 2.26
CA PHE A 61 -4.22 18.72 2.91
C PHE A 61 -4.00 19.23 4.35
N SER A 62 -2.92 18.81 5.03
CA SER A 62 -2.66 19.23 6.41
C SER A 62 -2.27 20.72 6.49
N LYS A 63 -2.84 21.39 7.48
CA LYS A 63 -2.48 22.77 7.83
C LYS A 63 -1.53 22.86 9.04
N ARG A 64 -1.28 21.73 9.73
CA ARG A 64 -0.41 21.66 10.90
C ARG A 64 1.03 21.43 10.48
N GLU A 65 1.93 22.31 10.90
CA GLU A 65 3.36 22.21 10.59
C GLU A 65 4.00 20.97 11.17
N ASP A 66 3.60 20.57 12.39
CA ASP A 66 4.09 19.36 13.04
C ASP A 66 3.83 18.11 12.19
N ASN A 67 2.58 17.92 11.76
CA ASN A 67 2.19 16.79 10.92
C ASN A 67 2.93 16.82 9.57
N ARG A 68 3.07 17.99 8.95
CA ARG A 68 3.78 18.17 7.68
C ARG A 68 5.27 17.85 7.81
N THR A 69 5.89 18.24 8.90
CA THR A 69 7.31 17.94 9.19
C THR A 69 7.52 16.44 9.30
N ILE A 70 6.68 15.75 10.09
CA ILE A 70 6.73 14.29 10.24
C ILE A 70 6.49 13.59 8.89
N ALA A 71 5.48 14.04 8.15
CA ALA A 71 5.22 13.48 6.82
C ALA A 71 6.41 13.70 5.87
N GLY A 72 7.02 14.87 5.89
CA GLY A 72 8.19 15.20 5.06
C GLY A 72 9.37 14.24 5.28
N ILE A 73 9.73 13.99 6.55
CA ILE A 73 10.82 13.05 6.87
C ILE A 73 10.41 11.59 6.63
N SER A 74 9.11 11.30 6.56
CA SER A 74 8.58 9.95 6.29
C SER A 74 8.50 9.60 4.81
N VAL A 75 8.66 10.57 3.89
CA VAL A 75 8.57 10.33 2.44
C VAL A 75 9.60 9.30 1.99
N VAL A 76 10.87 9.53 2.31
CA VAL A 76 11.96 8.66 1.84
C VAL A 76 11.83 7.25 2.42
N PRO A 77 11.72 7.04 3.75
CA PRO A 77 11.49 5.69 4.27
C PRO A 77 10.22 5.06 3.71
N GLY A 78 9.12 5.80 3.61
CA GLY A 78 7.85 5.31 3.08
C GLY A 78 7.91 4.81 1.65
N LEU A 79 8.75 5.41 0.80
CA LEU A 79 9.02 4.90 -0.55
C LEU A 79 9.70 3.52 -0.54
N PHE A 80 10.41 3.16 0.52
CA PHE A 80 11.00 1.84 0.71
C PHE A 80 10.16 0.93 1.62
N ASN A 81 8.88 1.25 1.79
CA ASN A 81 7.90 0.52 2.61
C ASN A 81 8.24 0.50 4.11
N ILE A 82 9.05 1.46 4.59
CA ILE A 82 9.42 1.65 5.99
C ILE A 82 8.55 2.78 6.54
N ASN A 83 7.65 2.47 7.47
CA ASN A 83 6.66 3.44 7.95
C ASN A 83 6.73 3.76 9.45
N GLU A 84 7.77 3.31 10.14
CA GLU A 84 7.94 3.53 11.56
C GLU A 84 7.96 5.03 11.92
N THR A 85 8.63 5.85 11.10
CA THR A 85 8.67 7.30 11.29
C THR A 85 7.28 7.91 11.29
N MET A 86 6.41 7.44 10.39
CA MET A 86 5.03 7.90 10.31
C MET A 86 4.18 7.35 11.45
N THR A 87 4.33 6.07 11.76
CA THR A 87 3.53 5.37 12.77
C THR A 87 3.76 5.91 14.18
N PHE A 88 5.01 6.27 14.50
CA PHE A 88 5.35 6.80 15.81
C PHE A 88 5.35 8.33 15.87
N GLY A 89 5.63 9.00 14.76
CA GLY A 89 5.66 10.47 14.71
C GLY A 89 4.27 11.10 14.72
N VAL A 90 3.35 10.59 13.89
CA VAL A 90 1.92 10.84 14.05
C VAL A 90 1.38 9.64 14.82
N PRO A 91 0.82 9.83 16.03
CA PRO A 91 0.38 8.69 16.84
C PRO A 91 -0.77 7.97 16.14
N LEU A 92 -0.41 7.04 15.25
CA LEU A 92 -1.37 6.19 14.53
C LEU A 92 -1.91 5.12 15.46
N VAL A 93 -1.00 4.44 16.16
CA VAL A 93 -1.36 3.39 17.12
C VAL A 93 -2.01 4.02 18.34
N LEU A 94 -3.15 3.50 18.74
CA LEU A 94 -4.00 3.99 19.84
C LEU A 94 -4.75 5.30 19.51
N ASN A 95 -4.79 5.72 18.27
CA ASN A 95 -5.61 6.85 17.85
C ASN A 95 -6.88 6.35 17.16
N PRO A 96 -8.03 6.39 17.82
CA PRO A 96 -9.27 5.79 17.30
C PRO A 96 -9.73 6.41 15.97
N ILE A 97 -9.29 7.63 15.65
CA ILE A 97 -9.64 8.30 14.39
C ILE A 97 -8.77 7.77 13.25
N LEU A 98 -7.47 7.60 13.48
CA LEU A 98 -6.51 7.18 12.45
C LEU A 98 -6.36 5.65 12.35
N ASP A 99 -6.70 4.91 13.40
CA ASP A 99 -6.73 3.43 13.37
C ASP A 99 -7.76 2.91 12.36
N ILE A 100 -8.89 3.61 12.19
CA ILE A 100 -9.91 3.19 11.22
C ILE A 100 -9.35 3.14 9.79
N PRO A 101 -8.79 4.22 9.21
CA PRO A 101 -8.22 4.15 7.87
C PRO A 101 -6.96 3.28 7.81
N PHE A 102 -6.21 3.14 8.90
CA PHE A 102 -5.04 2.26 8.95
C PHE A 102 -5.39 0.79 8.71
N ILE A 103 -6.57 0.35 9.19
CA ILE A 103 -7.08 -1.00 8.94
C ILE A 103 -7.85 -1.06 7.61
N LEU A 104 -8.64 -0.05 7.30
CA LEU A 104 -9.53 -0.03 6.14
C LEU A 104 -8.77 0.10 4.81
N ALA A 105 -7.75 0.97 4.77
CA ALA A 105 -7.04 1.26 3.52
C ALA A 105 -6.41 0.00 2.89
N PRO A 106 -5.62 -0.83 3.60
CA PRO A 106 -5.05 -2.02 3.00
C PRO A 106 -6.09 -3.04 2.54
N VAL A 107 -7.22 -3.15 3.24
CA VAL A 107 -8.31 -4.04 2.85
C VAL A 107 -8.94 -3.57 1.54
N VAL A 108 -9.29 -2.29 1.46
CA VAL A 108 -9.92 -1.71 0.26
C VAL A 108 -8.98 -1.74 -0.93
N THR A 109 -7.71 -1.34 -0.75
CA THR A 109 -6.71 -1.35 -1.83
C THR A 109 -6.41 -2.76 -2.34
N LEU A 110 -6.40 -3.76 -1.44
CA LEU A 110 -6.23 -5.17 -1.82
C LEU A 110 -7.43 -5.69 -2.61
N VAL A 111 -8.66 -5.38 -2.19
CA VAL A 111 -9.88 -5.76 -2.92
C VAL A 111 -9.89 -5.13 -4.31
N VAL A 112 -9.61 -3.82 -4.41
CA VAL A 112 -9.53 -3.14 -5.71
C VAL A 112 -8.40 -3.73 -6.56
N GLY A 113 -7.22 -3.99 -5.97
CA GLY A 113 -6.12 -4.67 -6.65
C GLY A 113 -6.52 -6.04 -7.20
N TYR A 114 -7.25 -6.83 -6.41
CA TYR A 114 -7.78 -8.12 -6.86
C TYR A 114 -8.74 -7.95 -8.06
N LEU A 115 -9.62 -6.97 -8.03
CA LEU A 115 -10.53 -6.68 -9.14
C LEU A 115 -9.78 -6.21 -10.39
N LEU A 116 -8.74 -5.39 -10.25
CA LEU A 116 -7.90 -4.96 -11.36
C LEU A 116 -7.17 -6.13 -12.03
N VAL A 117 -6.66 -7.09 -11.25
CA VAL A 117 -5.97 -8.26 -11.79
C VAL A 117 -6.96 -9.26 -12.38
N SER A 118 -8.08 -9.51 -11.71
CA SER A 118 -9.10 -10.48 -12.18
C SER A 118 -9.84 -10.00 -13.42
N SER A 119 -10.04 -8.68 -13.58
CA SER A 119 -10.62 -8.09 -14.80
C SER A 119 -9.65 -8.11 -16.00
N GLY A 120 -8.37 -8.42 -15.79
CA GLY A 120 -7.34 -8.38 -16.82
C GLY A 120 -6.78 -6.98 -17.10
N PHE A 121 -7.21 -5.93 -16.38
CA PHE A 121 -6.64 -4.60 -16.50
C PHE A 121 -5.19 -4.57 -16.00
N CYS A 122 -4.93 -5.13 -14.83
CA CYS A 122 -3.59 -5.38 -14.32
C CYS A 122 -3.15 -6.79 -14.73
N PRO A 123 -1.96 -6.95 -15.33
CA PRO A 123 -1.42 -8.27 -15.61
C PRO A 123 -1.23 -9.06 -14.31
N LYS A 124 -1.38 -10.38 -14.37
CA LYS A 124 -1.13 -11.26 -13.23
C LYS A 124 0.34 -11.13 -12.80
N ILE A 125 0.54 -11.18 -11.50
CA ILE A 125 1.85 -11.01 -10.88
C ILE A 125 2.61 -12.33 -10.99
N VAL A 126 3.81 -12.27 -11.58
CA VAL A 126 4.59 -13.44 -12.00
C VAL A 126 6.00 -13.49 -11.41
N LEU A 127 6.49 -12.36 -10.87
CA LEU A 127 7.85 -12.27 -10.34
C LEU A 127 7.82 -11.86 -8.86
N GLU A 128 8.72 -12.46 -8.09
CA GLU A 128 9.02 -12.01 -6.74
C GLU A 128 9.92 -10.78 -6.81
N VAL A 129 9.54 -9.74 -6.08
CA VAL A 129 10.30 -8.49 -5.98
C VAL A 129 10.55 -8.22 -4.50
N PRO A 130 11.71 -7.71 -4.09
CA PRO A 130 11.96 -7.36 -2.70
C PRO A 130 10.88 -6.42 -2.16
N TRP A 131 10.42 -6.68 -0.94
CA TRP A 131 9.34 -5.89 -0.31
C TRP A 131 9.71 -4.42 -0.12
N THR A 132 11.01 -4.09 -0.08
CA THR A 132 11.54 -2.72 -0.01
C THR A 132 11.52 -1.99 -1.35
N MET A 133 11.06 -2.62 -2.43
CA MET A 133 11.00 -1.95 -3.74
C MET A 133 10.00 -0.80 -3.69
N PRO A 134 10.38 0.41 -4.17
CA PRO A 134 9.48 1.54 -4.25
C PRO A 134 8.19 1.20 -5.00
N PRO A 135 7.03 1.68 -4.54
CA PRO A 135 5.78 1.60 -5.28
C PRO A 135 5.93 2.11 -6.71
N VAL A 136 5.09 1.64 -7.62
CA VAL A 136 5.16 1.86 -9.07
C VAL A 136 6.25 1.02 -9.73
N PHE A 137 7.50 1.05 -9.27
CA PHE A 137 8.55 0.13 -9.75
C PHE A 137 8.23 -1.32 -9.38
N LEU A 138 7.74 -1.55 -8.18
CA LEU A 138 7.26 -2.88 -7.75
C LEU A 138 6.16 -3.37 -8.71
N GLY A 139 5.15 -2.56 -8.99
CA GLY A 139 4.07 -2.92 -9.90
C GLY A 139 4.52 -3.21 -11.33
N PHE A 140 5.50 -2.46 -11.83
CA PHE A 140 6.09 -2.71 -13.14
C PHE A 140 6.88 -4.02 -13.18
N LEU A 141 7.76 -4.23 -12.23
CA LEU A 141 8.66 -5.39 -12.21
C LEU A 141 7.92 -6.70 -11.94
N CYS A 142 7.02 -6.73 -10.94
CA CYS A 142 6.35 -7.96 -10.54
C CYS A 142 5.37 -8.51 -11.60
N THR A 143 4.93 -7.66 -12.54
CA THR A 143 4.07 -8.04 -13.67
C THR A 143 4.87 -8.44 -14.93
N GLY A 144 6.19 -8.61 -14.79
CA GLY A 144 7.06 -8.95 -15.94
C GLY A 144 7.33 -7.76 -16.87
N GLY A 145 7.49 -6.55 -16.32
CA GLY A 145 7.78 -5.34 -17.07
C GLY A 145 6.58 -4.73 -17.81
N LYS A 146 5.37 -4.96 -17.32
CA LYS A 146 4.16 -4.39 -17.93
C LYS A 146 3.78 -3.07 -17.29
N LEU A 147 3.63 -2.01 -18.10
CA LEU A 147 3.24 -0.67 -17.64
C LEU A 147 1.90 -0.65 -16.88
N MET A 148 0.96 -1.51 -17.25
CA MET A 148 -0.34 -1.59 -16.59
C MET A 148 -0.23 -2.03 -15.12
N GLY A 149 0.83 -2.76 -14.75
CA GLY A 149 1.15 -3.03 -13.33
C GLY A 149 1.47 -1.76 -12.56
N ALA A 150 2.33 -0.89 -13.11
CA ALA A 150 2.65 0.42 -12.53
C ALA A 150 1.40 1.34 -12.44
N VAL A 151 0.59 1.39 -13.49
CA VAL A 151 -0.66 2.17 -13.52
C VAL A 151 -1.63 1.68 -12.44
N SER A 152 -1.79 0.36 -12.31
CA SER A 152 -2.65 -0.22 -11.27
C SER A 152 -2.19 0.17 -9.86
N GLN A 153 -0.90 0.22 -9.63
CA GLN A 153 -0.35 0.65 -8.34
C GLN A 153 -0.57 2.15 -8.10
N LEU A 154 -0.46 3.01 -9.11
CA LEU A 154 -0.82 4.43 -8.99
C LEU A 154 -2.30 4.63 -8.64
N ILE A 155 -3.20 3.82 -9.21
CA ILE A 155 -4.63 3.87 -8.90
C ILE A 155 -4.87 3.58 -7.41
N VAL A 156 -4.25 2.52 -6.86
CA VAL A 156 -4.46 2.19 -5.44
C VAL A 156 -3.74 3.15 -4.49
N ILE A 157 -2.64 3.78 -4.90
CA ILE A 157 -2.02 4.87 -4.16
C ILE A 157 -2.98 6.05 -4.07
N ALA A 158 -3.55 6.50 -5.18
CA ALA A 158 -4.54 7.57 -5.20
C ALA A 158 -5.77 7.22 -4.34
N LEU A 159 -6.24 5.98 -4.41
CA LEU A 159 -7.34 5.49 -3.58
C LEU A 159 -7.00 5.55 -2.10
N SER A 160 -5.79 5.18 -1.69
CA SER A 160 -5.36 5.26 -0.29
C SER A 160 -5.36 6.71 0.22
N VAL A 161 -4.93 7.67 -0.60
CA VAL A 161 -4.99 9.10 -0.27
C VAL A 161 -6.44 9.54 -0.02
N VAL A 162 -7.36 9.13 -0.90
CA VAL A 162 -8.80 9.44 -0.75
C VAL A 162 -9.36 8.84 0.54
N ILE A 163 -8.98 7.62 0.90
CA ILE A 163 -9.44 6.97 2.13
C ILE A 163 -8.92 7.71 3.37
N TYR A 164 -7.64 8.09 3.39
CA TYR A 164 -7.04 8.76 4.55
C TYR A 164 -7.51 10.20 4.75
N THR A 165 -7.82 10.93 3.68
CA THR A 165 -8.13 12.37 3.73
C THR A 165 -9.24 12.74 4.73
N PRO A 166 -10.42 12.11 4.73
CA PRO A 166 -11.51 12.50 5.65
C PRO A 166 -11.13 12.27 7.12
N PHE A 167 -10.40 11.19 7.41
CA PHE A 167 -9.96 10.89 8.78
C PHE A 167 -8.85 11.84 9.23
N LEU A 168 -7.94 12.23 8.35
CA LEU A 168 -6.95 13.26 8.63
C LEU A 168 -7.60 14.59 9.01
N ILE A 169 -8.58 15.03 8.25
CA ILE A 169 -9.32 16.27 8.53
C ILE A 169 -10.05 16.18 9.88
N ALA A 170 -10.66 15.03 10.19
CA ALA A 170 -11.31 14.80 11.47
C ALA A 170 -10.31 14.82 12.63
N TYR A 171 -9.16 14.20 12.46
CA TYR A 171 -8.07 14.17 13.44
C TYR A 171 -7.52 15.57 13.74
N GLU A 172 -7.26 16.38 12.73
CA GLU A 172 -6.77 17.75 12.92
C GLU A 172 -7.79 18.66 13.62
N LYS A 173 -9.09 18.48 13.30
CA LYS A 173 -10.15 19.19 14.05
C LYS A 173 -10.21 18.77 15.51
N TYR A 174 -10.00 17.51 15.80
CA TYR A 174 -9.95 17.02 17.17
C TYR A 174 -8.76 17.61 17.94
N GLN A 175 -7.56 17.62 17.35
CA GLN A 175 -6.36 18.23 17.93
C GLN A 175 -6.53 19.74 18.18
N ALA A 176 -7.16 20.47 17.24
CA ALA A 176 -7.40 21.90 17.39
C ALA A 176 -8.29 22.20 18.61
N LYS A 177 -9.35 21.41 18.85
CA LYS A 177 -10.22 21.55 20.02
C LYS A 177 -9.50 21.27 21.34
N GLN A 178 -8.56 20.34 21.35
CA GLN A 178 -7.77 20.06 22.55
C GLN A 178 -6.83 21.23 22.89
N SER A 179 -6.17 21.82 21.89
CA SER A 179 -5.29 22.98 22.08
C SER A 179 -6.02 24.27 22.51
N GLU A 180 -7.33 24.37 22.28
CA GLU A 180 -8.16 25.48 22.74
C GLU A 180 -8.68 25.29 24.19
N ALA A 181 -8.59 24.08 24.70
CA ALA A 181 -9.11 23.71 26.03
C ALA A 181 -8.02 23.71 27.13
N GLU A 182 -6.75 23.82 26.74
CA GLU A 182 -5.57 23.96 27.60
C GLU A 182 -5.17 25.44 27.77
#